data_92b0022768ab62fa2fd992fe21542287
#
_entry.id   92b0022768ab62fa2fd992fe21542287
#
_cell.length_a   1.000
_cell.length_b   1.000
_cell.length_c   1.000
_cell.angle_alpha   90.00
_cell.angle_beta   90.00
_cell.angle_gamma   90.00
#
_symmetry.space_group_name_H-M   'P 1'
#
loop_
_entity.id
_entity.type
_entity.pdbx_description
1 polymer ?
#
loop_
_entity_poly.entity_id
_entity_poly.type
_entity_poly.pdbx_seq_one_letter_code
_entity_poly.pdbx_strand_id
1 'polypeptide(L)'
;MTVNEFIGQWHDGSDTVEVHTSGSTGTPKVMRVEKRRMLASARATCDFLGLQPGDTALLCMSVDYIAGKMMVVRAIEREMRLLSVEPSSHPLSMPEIVDEMGKNVDFAAMVPMQVYSSLQVPREREILGNIRHIIIGGGPLDPSLEEQLREFDNGIWHSYGMTETLSHIALRRVSGKEASSWFTPMAGVTLSTTDEGCLVIDAPHLCTDRLVTRDVVEMKSGTQLFKVLGRIDNVINTGGVKVHIEQIEKALAPHINKPFLITKCPDTKFGEVVVMLLQGSDSDIEGARLACERHLHKYARPKHIITVPALPMTPTGKPARHTAAAIAESKVHS
;
A
#
# COMPACT_ATOMS: atom_id res chain seq x y z
N MET A 1 16.33 6.52 15.81
CA MET A 1 15.52 6.76 17.03
C MET A 1 15.08 5.43 17.61
N THR A 2 15.24 5.23 18.89
CA THR A 2 14.70 4.05 19.59
C THR A 2 13.25 4.26 20.02
N VAL A 3 12.55 3.20 20.38
CA VAL A 3 11.17 3.27 20.92
C VAL A 3 11.12 4.11 22.20
N ASN A 4 12.10 3.95 23.11
CA ASN A 4 12.17 4.71 24.36
C ASN A 4 12.42 6.21 24.13
N GLU A 5 13.26 6.57 23.16
CA GLU A 5 13.46 7.96 22.75
C GLU A 5 12.16 8.58 22.21
N PHE A 6 11.40 7.83 21.40
CA PHE A 6 10.11 8.30 20.91
C PHE A 6 9.07 8.46 22.04
N ILE A 7 8.99 7.50 22.95
CA ILE A 7 8.12 7.60 24.14
C ILE A 7 8.50 8.83 24.98
N GLY A 8 9.81 9.10 25.16
CA GLY A 8 10.30 10.32 25.82
C GLY A 8 9.83 11.59 25.11
N GLN A 9 9.94 11.67 23.78
CA GLN A 9 9.39 12.78 22.97
C GLN A 9 7.86 12.88 23.07
N TRP A 10 7.17 11.75 23.17
CA TRP A 10 5.72 11.75 23.35
C TRP A 10 5.28 12.43 24.63
N HIS A 11 6.08 12.33 25.70
CA HIS A 11 5.79 12.86 27.02
C HIS A 11 6.57 14.14 27.37
N ASP A 12 7.26 14.77 26.43
CA ASP A 12 8.12 15.94 26.64
C ASP A 12 7.39 17.29 26.87
N GLY A 13 6.06 17.26 26.95
CA GLY A 13 5.23 18.47 27.12
C GLY A 13 4.98 19.26 25.82
N SER A 14 5.58 18.91 24.69
CA SER A 14 5.26 19.49 23.38
C SER A 14 3.92 18.96 22.87
N ASP A 15 3.13 19.81 22.21
CA ASP A 15 1.87 19.39 21.55
C ASP A 15 2.12 18.71 20.19
N THR A 16 3.36 18.71 19.70
CA THR A 16 3.71 18.20 18.35
C THR A 16 4.84 17.19 18.38
N VAL A 17 4.89 16.34 17.35
CA VAL A 17 5.98 15.41 17.07
C VAL A 17 6.49 15.65 15.65
N GLU A 18 7.79 15.52 15.44
CA GLU A 18 8.39 15.55 14.11
C GLU A 18 8.26 14.17 13.44
N VAL A 19 7.79 14.18 12.20
CA VAL A 19 7.69 13.00 11.34
C VAL A 19 8.37 13.26 10.00
N HIS A 20 9.02 12.23 9.45
CA HIS A 20 9.66 12.30 8.14
C HIS A 20 8.75 11.67 7.08
N THR A 21 8.53 12.38 5.98
CA THR A 21 7.85 11.79 4.82
C THR A 21 8.83 10.94 4.04
N SER A 22 8.40 9.80 3.52
CA SER A 22 9.23 8.94 2.65
C SER A 22 9.42 9.52 1.24
N GLY A 23 9.13 10.81 1.01
CA GLY A 23 9.31 11.60 -0.18
C GLY A 23 9.27 10.83 -1.51
N SER A 24 8.13 10.82 -2.21
CA SER A 24 8.05 10.34 -3.61
C SER A 24 8.95 11.13 -4.58
N THR A 25 9.48 12.27 -4.14
CA THR A 25 10.34 13.20 -4.89
C THR A 25 11.82 13.16 -4.46
N GLY A 26 12.23 12.21 -3.60
CA GLY A 26 13.64 11.95 -3.27
C GLY A 26 14.19 12.57 -1.99
N THR A 27 13.72 13.72 -1.53
CA THR A 27 14.20 14.34 -0.28
C THR A 27 13.12 14.22 0.81
N PRO A 28 13.40 13.54 1.95
CA PRO A 28 12.46 13.48 3.07
C PRO A 28 12.12 14.88 3.57
N LYS A 29 10.83 15.19 3.68
CA LYS A 29 10.38 16.44 4.30
C LYS A 29 10.04 16.17 5.76
N VAL A 30 10.51 17.06 6.63
CA VAL A 30 10.13 17.06 8.03
C VAL A 30 8.77 17.75 8.18
N MET A 31 7.84 17.09 8.84
CA MET A 31 6.53 17.64 9.18
C MET A 31 6.37 17.64 10.70
N ARG A 32 5.78 18.70 11.25
CA ARG A 32 5.33 18.74 12.65
C ARG A 32 3.86 18.37 12.71
N VAL A 33 3.57 17.34 13.48
CA VAL A 33 2.23 16.76 13.60
C VAL A 33 1.74 16.92 15.03
N GLU A 34 0.50 17.35 15.19
CA GLU A 34 -0.11 17.50 16.51
C GLU A 34 -0.38 16.11 17.13
N LYS A 35 0.09 15.89 18.37
CA LYS A 35 -0.11 14.65 19.14
C LYS A 35 -1.60 14.29 19.25
N ARG A 36 -2.49 15.29 19.43
CA ARG A 36 -3.95 15.07 19.49
C ARG A 36 -4.52 14.40 18.21
N ARG A 37 -3.97 14.74 17.03
CA ARG A 37 -4.39 14.14 15.76
C ARG A 37 -3.88 12.72 15.63
N MET A 38 -2.65 12.45 16.09
CA MET A 38 -2.13 11.09 16.14
C MET A 38 -2.96 10.21 17.07
N LEU A 39 -3.39 10.73 18.24
CA LEU A 39 -4.30 10.03 19.15
C LEU A 39 -5.66 9.77 18.50
N ALA A 40 -6.23 10.74 17.79
CA ALA A 40 -7.50 10.56 17.08
C ALA A 40 -7.41 9.42 16.03
N SER A 41 -6.32 9.40 15.25
CA SER A 41 -6.05 8.33 14.28
C SER A 41 -5.85 6.98 14.96
N ALA A 42 -5.11 6.94 16.09
CA ALA A 42 -4.89 5.72 16.85
C ALA A 42 -6.20 5.15 17.40
N ARG A 43 -7.03 6.01 18.01
CA ARG A 43 -8.35 5.65 18.53
C ARG A 43 -9.25 5.08 17.45
N ALA A 44 -9.36 5.75 16.30
CA ALA A 44 -10.17 5.27 15.19
C ALA A 44 -9.74 3.84 14.73
N THR A 45 -8.42 3.58 14.68
CA THR A 45 -7.90 2.24 14.36
C THR A 45 -8.27 1.22 15.43
N CYS A 46 -8.03 1.54 16.71
CA CYS A 46 -8.30 0.63 17.83
C CYS A 46 -9.79 0.29 17.93
N ASP A 47 -10.67 1.30 17.75
CA ASP A 47 -12.12 1.11 17.75
C ASP A 47 -12.59 0.25 16.58
N PHE A 48 -12.07 0.50 15.37
CA PHE A 48 -12.40 -0.28 14.17
C PHE A 48 -12.05 -1.77 14.32
N LEU A 49 -10.89 -2.07 14.93
CA LEU A 49 -10.43 -3.44 15.14
C LEU A 49 -10.93 -4.05 16.46
N GLY A 50 -11.61 -3.29 17.33
CA GLY A 50 -12.08 -3.76 18.62
C GLY A 50 -10.96 -4.09 19.61
N LEU A 51 -9.80 -3.38 19.50
CA LEU A 51 -8.66 -3.58 20.39
C LEU A 51 -8.98 -3.08 21.81
N GLN A 52 -8.48 -3.79 22.81
CA GLN A 52 -8.79 -3.55 24.21
C GLN A 52 -7.54 -3.22 25.03
N PRO A 53 -7.67 -2.55 26.18
CA PRO A 53 -6.57 -2.43 27.14
C PRO A 53 -6.00 -3.79 27.54
N GLY A 54 -4.67 -3.90 27.58
CA GLY A 54 -3.97 -5.16 27.86
C GLY A 54 -3.71 -6.05 26.66
N ASP A 55 -4.30 -5.77 25.47
CA ASP A 55 -3.95 -6.45 24.22
C ASP A 55 -2.45 -6.29 23.92
N THR A 56 -1.87 -7.20 23.16
CA THR A 56 -0.47 -7.15 22.77
C THR A 56 -0.33 -6.65 21.33
N ALA A 57 0.40 -5.54 21.15
CA ALA A 57 0.73 -4.95 19.85
C ALA A 57 2.19 -5.25 19.47
N LEU A 58 2.42 -5.81 18.28
CA LEU A 58 3.75 -6.07 17.74
C LEU A 58 4.24 -4.89 16.90
N LEU A 59 5.34 -4.27 17.31
CA LEU A 59 6.08 -3.28 16.55
C LEU A 59 7.28 -3.95 15.86
N CYS A 60 7.22 -4.09 14.56
CA CYS A 60 8.29 -4.63 13.70
C CYS A 60 8.71 -3.65 12.58
N MET A 61 8.43 -2.36 12.78
CA MET A 61 8.79 -1.27 11.86
C MET A 61 9.58 -0.19 12.61
N SER A 62 10.48 0.51 11.89
CA SER A 62 11.26 1.59 12.50
C SER A 62 10.35 2.76 12.93
N VAL A 63 10.60 3.26 14.15
CA VAL A 63 9.99 4.50 14.67
C VAL A 63 10.58 5.77 14.06
N ASP A 64 11.53 5.68 13.14
CA ASP A 64 11.95 6.82 12.33
C ASP A 64 10.85 7.25 11.34
N TYR A 65 9.98 6.31 10.96
CA TYR A 65 8.86 6.54 10.05
C TYR A 65 7.52 6.61 10.78
N ILE A 66 6.57 7.30 10.16
CA ILE A 66 5.23 7.52 10.74
C ILE A 66 4.52 6.20 11.09
N ALA A 67 4.71 5.14 10.30
CA ALA A 67 4.06 3.86 10.55
C ALA A 67 4.49 3.22 11.88
N GLY A 68 5.80 3.21 12.19
CA GLY A 68 6.31 2.74 13.47
C GLY A 68 5.88 3.63 14.64
N LYS A 69 5.96 4.97 14.47
CA LYS A 69 5.46 5.92 15.48
C LYS A 69 3.99 5.67 15.81
N MET A 70 3.15 5.48 14.80
CA MET A 70 1.72 5.23 15.00
C MET A 70 1.41 3.90 15.70
N MET A 71 2.29 2.89 15.59
CA MET A 71 2.15 1.67 16.40
C MET A 71 2.35 1.95 17.87
N VAL A 72 3.37 2.74 18.22
CA VAL A 72 3.62 3.18 19.62
C VAL A 72 2.43 4.02 20.12
N VAL A 73 1.94 4.96 19.32
CA VAL A 73 0.79 5.82 19.70
C VAL A 73 -0.48 5.01 19.92
N ARG A 74 -0.74 3.96 19.09
CA ARG A 74 -1.88 3.04 19.32
C ARG A 74 -1.73 2.27 20.61
N ALA A 75 -0.50 1.80 20.93
CA ALA A 75 -0.24 1.12 22.18
C ALA A 75 -0.47 2.03 23.40
N ILE A 76 -0.04 3.28 23.31
CA ILE A 76 -0.27 4.29 24.37
C ILE A 76 -1.77 4.61 24.50
N GLU A 77 -2.45 4.88 23.38
CA GLU A 77 -3.88 5.28 23.36
C GLU A 77 -4.78 4.20 23.95
N ARG A 78 -4.46 2.93 23.69
CA ARG A 78 -5.30 1.79 24.09
C ARG A 78 -4.71 1.01 25.27
N GLU A 79 -3.66 1.51 25.92
CA GLU A 79 -2.98 0.83 27.03
C GLU A 79 -2.60 -0.62 26.70
N MET A 80 -2.09 -0.83 25.48
CA MET A 80 -1.66 -2.16 25.02
C MET A 80 -0.23 -2.45 25.44
N ARG A 81 0.09 -3.72 25.63
CA ARG A 81 1.48 -4.17 25.79
C ARG A 81 2.20 -4.09 24.43
N LEU A 82 3.22 -3.24 24.34
CA LEU A 82 4.03 -3.11 23.14
C LEU A 82 5.17 -4.13 23.16
N LEU A 83 5.14 -5.07 22.23
CA LEU A 83 6.23 -5.99 21.92
C LEU A 83 7.01 -5.42 20.73
N SER A 84 8.28 -5.08 20.92
CA SER A 84 9.10 -4.47 19.88
C SER A 84 10.23 -5.39 19.46
N VAL A 85 10.40 -5.58 18.16
CA VAL A 85 11.52 -6.32 17.56
C VAL A 85 12.23 -5.43 16.54
N GLU A 86 13.48 -5.78 16.23
CA GLU A 86 14.24 -5.07 15.19
C GLU A 86 13.55 -5.20 13.82
N PRO A 87 13.43 -4.09 13.07
CA PRO A 87 12.88 -4.11 11.73
C PRO A 87 13.68 -5.03 10.80
N SER A 88 13.02 -6.04 10.25
CA SER A 88 13.62 -7.00 9.33
C SER A 88 12.60 -7.48 8.29
N SER A 89 13.03 -8.24 7.29
CA SER A 89 12.13 -8.93 6.36
C SER A 89 11.42 -10.13 7.00
N HIS A 90 11.95 -10.65 8.11
CA HIS A 90 11.44 -11.81 8.85
C HIS A 90 11.18 -11.47 10.32
N PRO A 91 10.26 -10.53 10.62
CA PRO A 91 10.06 -10.08 12.00
C PRO A 91 9.48 -11.17 12.90
N LEU A 92 8.77 -12.14 12.34
CA LEU A 92 8.12 -13.22 13.09
C LEU A 92 9.07 -14.38 13.44
N SER A 93 10.31 -14.39 12.91
CA SER A 93 11.37 -15.34 13.30
C SER A 93 12.21 -14.84 14.49
N MET A 94 11.98 -13.64 15.01
CA MET A 94 12.76 -13.10 16.13
C MET A 94 12.52 -13.91 17.41
N PRO A 95 13.58 -14.17 18.22
CA PRO A 95 13.45 -14.98 19.44
C PRO A 95 12.36 -14.46 20.38
N GLU A 96 12.24 -13.14 20.54
CA GLU A 96 11.23 -12.49 21.37
C GLU A 96 9.79 -12.84 20.94
N ILE A 97 9.59 -13.07 19.63
CA ILE A 97 8.31 -13.51 19.09
C ILE A 97 8.12 -15.00 19.30
N VAL A 98 9.14 -15.81 18.99
CA VAL A 98 9.07 -17.27 19.10
C VAL A 98 8.81 -17.68 20.55
N ASP A 99 9.46 -17.06 21.51
CA ASP A 99 9.33 -17.34 22.94
C ASP A 99 7.99 -16.82 23.51
N GLU A 100 7.48 -15.69 22.98
CA GLU A 100 6.22 -15.08 23.41
C GLU A 100 5.00 -15.64 22.70
N MET A 101 5.16 -16.35 21.58
CA MET A 101 4.07 -16.87 20.75
C MET A 101 3.20 -17.96 21.38
N GLY A 102 3.54 -18.41 22.58
CA GLY A 102 2.56 -19.08 23.45
C GLY A 102 1.51 -18.12 24.07
N LYS A 103 1.65 -16.80 23.83
CA LYS A 103 0.80 -15.74 24.39
C LYS A 103 0.39 -14.80 23.24
N ASN A 104 -0.80 -14.90 22.80
CA ASN A 104 -1.45 -14.21 21.69
C ASN A 104 -0.92 -12.78 21.43
N VAL A 105 -0.42 -12.53 20.22
CA VAL A 105 -0.29 -11.18 19.66
C VAL A 105 -1.66 -10.79 19.09
N ASP A 106 -2.22 -9.68 19.58
CA ASP A 106 -3.55 -9.24 19.17
C ASP A 106 -3.51 -8.35 17.95
N PHE A 107 -2.44 -7.58 17.80
CA PHE A 107 -2.33 -6.60 16.74
C PHE A 107 -0.91 -6.47 16.20
N ALA A 108 -0.77 -6.43 14.87
CA ALA A 108 0.47 -6.10 14.19
C ALA A 108 0.22 -5.17 13.01
N ALA A 109 1.22 -4.33 12.67
CA ALA A 109 1.25 -3.64 11.39
C ALA A 109 2.54 -4.01 10.66
N MET A 110 2.42 -4.38 9.38
CA MET A 110 3.51 -4.91 8.56
C MET A 110 3.49 -4.26 7.17
N VAL A 111 4.62 -4.29 6.49
CA VAL A 111 4.67 -3.93 5.07
C VAL A 111 4.48 -5.18 4.19
N PRO A 112 4.04 -5.04 2.92
CA PRO A 112 3.81 -6.19 2.04
C PRO A 112 4.99 -7.15 1.93
N MET A 113 6.23 -6.62 1.90
CA MET A 113 7.45 -7.43 1.85
C MET A 113 7.61 -8.33 3.08
N GLN A 114 7.34 -7.82 4.28
CA GLN A 114 7.42 -8.63 5.51
C GLN A 114 6.42 -9.77 5.50
N VAL A 115 5.18 -9.48 5.09
CA VAL A 115 4.14 -10.49 4.96
C VAL A 115 4.50 -11.54 3.92
N TYR A 116 4.97 -11.12 2.74
CA TYR A 116 5.44 -12.02 1.70
C TYR A 116 6.55 -12.95 2.20
N SER A 117 7.58 -12.40 2.86
CA SER A 117 8.69 -13.17 3.41
C SER A 117 8.23 -14.16 4.49
N SER A 118 7.35 -13.72 5.39
CA SER A 118 6.80 -14.58 6.46
C SER A 118 5.98 -15.75 5.89
N LEU A 119 5.28 -15.56 4.77
CA LEU A 119 4.53 -16.64 4.13
C LEU A 119 5.42 -17.73 3.52
N GLN A 120 6.69 -17.45 3.22
CA GLN A 120 7.66 -18.41 2.67
C GLN A 120 8.26 -19.32 3.77
N VAL A 121 8.12 -18.96 5.04
CA VAL A 121 8.67 -19.73 6.19
C VAL A 121 7.50 -20.37 6.94
N PRO A 122 7.41 -21.72 6.99
CA PRO A 122 6.24 -22.41 7.59
C PRO A 122 5.92 -21.95 9.02
N ARG A 123 6.96 -21.75 9.85
CA ARG A 123 6.78 -21.30 11.24
C ARG A 123 6.24 -19.86 11.31
N GLU A 124 6.75 -18.95 10.50
CA GLU A 124 6.25 -17.56 10.46
C GLU A 124 4.83 -17.49 9.90
N ARG A 125 4.50 -18.33 8.89
CA ARG A 125 3.15 -18.46 8.35
C ARG A 125 2.15 -18.89 9.43
N GLU A 126 2.52 -19.87 10.27
CA GLU A 126 1.71 -20.29 11.43
C GLU A 126 1.49 -19.12 12.40
N ILE A 127 2.57 -18.41 12.76
CA ILE A 127 2.53 -17.26 13.64
C ILE A 127 1.64 -16.14 13.07
N LEU A 128 1.78 -15.84 11.78
CA LEU A 128 0.96 -14.84 11.09
C LEU A 128 -0.53 -15.18 11.17
N GLY A 129 -0.90 -16.45 11.04
CA GLY A 129 -2.27 -16.94 11.17
C GLY A 129 -2.84 -16.84 12.60
N ASN A 130 -1.99 -16.77 13.62
CA ASN A 130 -2.39 -16.66 15.03
C ASN A 130 -2.50 -15.20 15.52
N ILE A 131 -1.99 -14.21 14.79
CA ILE A 131 -2.16 -12.79 15.14
C ILE A 131 -3.61 -12.39 14.84
N ARG A 132 -4.34 -11.91 15.86
CA ARG A 132 -5.77 -11.59 15.73
C ARG A 132 -6.07 -10.57 14.63
N HIS A 133 -5.30 -9.47 14.58
CA HIS A 133 -5.41 -8.43 13.55
C HIS A 133 -4.06 -8.02 12.99
N ILE A 134 -3.96 -7.99 11.67
CA ILE A 134 -2.77 -7.52 10.95
C ILE A 134 -3.21 -6.41 9.98
N ILE A 135 -2.58 -5.24 10.07
CA ILE A 135 -2.71 -4.19 9.05
C ILE A 135 -1.50 -4.24 8.14
N ILE A 136 -1.73 -4.37 6.84
CA ILE A 136 -0.70 -4.30 5.81
C ILE A 136 -0.77 -2.92 5.16
N GLY A 137 0.34 -2.18 5.22
CA GLY A 137 0.40 -0.81 4.71
C GLY A 137 1.71 -0.46 4.01
N GLY A 138 1.78 0.76 3.50
CA GLY A 138 3.00 1.28 2.86
C GLY A 138 3.13 0.99 1.36
N GLY A 139 2.24 0.21 0.76
CA GLY A 139 2.24 -0.08 -0.67
C GLY A 139 1.04 -0.92 -1.13
N PRO A 140 0.87 -1.11 -2.44
CA PRO A 140 -0.14 -2.01 -2.98
C PRO A 140 0.17 -3.47 -2.61
N LEU A 141 -0.86 -4.29 -2.54
CA LEU A 141 -0.73 -5.74 -2.44
C LEU A 141 -0.66 -6.35 -3.83
N ASP A 142 0.34 -7.21 -4.03
CA ASP A 142 0.40 -8.05 -5.21
C ASP A 142 -0.78 -9.04 -5.24
N PRO A 143 -1.40 -9.30 -6.41
CA PRO A 143 -2.54 -10.23 -6.51
C PRO A 143 -2.24 -11.63 -5.99
N SER A 144 -1.03 -12.15 -6.19
CA SER A 144 -0.64 -13.49 -5.71
C SER A 144 -0.49 -13.53 -4.19
N LEU A 145 0.00 -12.44 -3.59
CA LEU A 145 0.04 -12.28 -2.14
C LEU A 145 -1.38 -12.18 -1.57
N GLU A 146 -2.25 -11.40 -2.21
CA GLU A 146 -3.65 -11.26 -1.77
C GLU A 146 -4.39 -12.60 -1.82
N GLU A 147 -4.15 -13.42 -2.84
CA GLU A 147 -4.76 -14.75 -2.95
C GLU A 147 -4.31 -15.68 -1.81
N GLN A 148 -3.00 -15.69 -1.48
CA GLN A 148 -2.49 -16.47 -0.35
C GLN A 148 -3.09 -16.00 1.00
N LEU A 149 -3.34 -14.69 1.16
CA LEU A 149 -3.92 -14.14 2.39
C LEU A 149 -5.39 -14.53 2.58
N ARG A 150 -6.11 -14.88 1.52
CA ARG A 150 -7.50 -15.37 1.62
C ARG A 150 -7.65 -16.68 2.37
N GLU A 151 -6.58 -17.47 2.47
CA GLU A 151 -6.58 -18.74 3.20
C GLU A 151 -6.64 -18.58 4.73
N PHE A 152 -6.40 -17.37 5.25
CA PHE A 152 -6.37 -17.08 6.68
C PHE A 152 -7.74 -16.66 7.21
N ASP A 153 -8.10 -17.14 8.41
CA ASP A 153 -9.36 -16.79 9.07
C ASP A 153 -9.25 -15.54 9.95
N ASN A 154 -8.04 -15.18 10.42
CA ASN A 154 -7.81 -14.01 11.25
C ASN A 154 -8.03 -12.70 10.46
N GLY A 155 -8.08 -11.57 11.16
CA GLY A 155 -8.35 -10.26 10.57
C GLY A 155 -7.11 -9.68 9.88
N ILE A 156 -6.92 -9.92 8.58
CA ILE A 156 -5.86 -9.28 7.80
C ILE A 156 -6.46 -8.17 6.94
N TRP A 157 -5.90 -6.96 7.08
CA TRP A 157 -6.44 -5.74 6.53
C TRP A 157 -5.41 -5.04 5.66
N HIS A 158 -5.80 -4.62 4.47
CA HIS A 158 -5.01 -3.71 3.64
C HIS A 158 -5.44 -2.27 3.93
N SER A 159 -4.48 -1.39 4.18
CA SER A 159 -4.72 0.01 4.53
C SER A 159 -4.56 0.95 3.35
N TYR A 160 -5.39 1.99 3.33
CA TYR A 160 -5.25 3.13 2.45
C TYR A 160 -5.07 4.40 3.29
N GLY A 161 -4.01 5.15 3.00
CA GLY A 161 -3.65 6.38 3.67
C GLY A 161 -2.35 6.97 3.14
N MET A 162 -1.97 8.11 3.66
CA MET A 162 -0.78 8.86 3.27
C MET A 162 -0.20 9.58 4.47
N THR A 163 0.97 10.19 4.31
CA THR A 163 1.61 10.92 5.42
C THR A 163 0.77 12.11 5.88
N GLU A 164 0.09 12.77 4.95
CA GLU A 164 -0.79 13.92 5.17
C GLU A 164 -2.01 13.55 6.03
N THR A 165 -2.43 12.29 6.04
CA THR A 165 -3.46 11.74 6.93
C THR A 165 -2.90 11.05 8.16
N LEU A 166 -1.59 11.19 8.44
CA LEU A 166 -0.81 10.60 9.54
C LEU A 166 -0.69 9.08 9.48
N SER A 167 -1.73 8.42 9.08
CA SER A 167 -1.85 6.98 8.94
C SER A 167 -2.95 6.68 7.91
N HIS A 168 -3.50 5.47 7.98
CA HIS A 168 -4.60 5.09 7.10
C HIS A 168 -5.91 5.81 7.49
N ILE A 169 -6.70 6.09 6.47
CA ILE A 169 -8.06 6.62 6.60
C ILE A 169 -9.13 5.59 6.22
N ALA A 170 -8.71 4.45 5.69
CA ALA A 170 -9.60 3.36 5.32
C ALA A 170 -8.89 2.01 5.39
N LEU A 171 -9.64 0.95 5.64
CA LEU A 171 -9.21 -0.43 5.67
C LEU A 171 -10.11 -1.30 4.79
N ARG A 172 -9.55 -2.32 4.15
CA ARG A 172 -10.32 -3.40 3.53
C ARG A 172 -9.80 -4.75 4.03
N ARG A 173 -10.69 -5.67 4.32
CA ARG A 173 -10.30 -7.03 4.69
C ARG A 173 -9.79 -7.78 3.46
N VAL A 174 -8.67 -8.50 3.61
CA VAL A 174 -8.07 -9.30 2.53
C VAL A 174 -8.06 -10.79 2.83
N SER A 175 -8.45 -11.19 4.04
CA SER A 175 -8.46 -12.58 4.52
C SER A 175 -9.87 -13.15 4.66
N GLY A 176 -9.98 -14.48 4.52
CA GLY A 176 -11.19 -15.25 4.77
C GLY A 176 -12.35 -14.92 3.82
N LYS A 177 -13.54 -15.37 4.21
CA LYS A 177 -14.77 -15.18 3.40
C LYS A 177 -15.24 -13.73 3.31
N GLU A 178 -14.77 -12.87 4.23
CA GLU A 178 -15.10 -11.45 4.27
C GLU A 178 -14.13 -10.59 3.45
N ALA A 179 -13.19 -11.22 2.73
CA ALA A 179 -12.26 -10.51 1.86
C ALA A 179 -13.01 -9.65 0.83
N SER A 180 -12.60 -8.38 0.74
CA SER A 180 -13.26 -7.39 -0.09
C SER A 180 -12.24 -6.55 -0.87
N SER A 181 -12.62 -6.14 -2.07
CA SER A 181 -11.87 -5.14 -2.83
C SER A 181 -12.25 -3.69 -2.45
N TRP A 182 -13.25 -3.51 -1.60
CA TRP A 182 -13.74 -2.22 -1.16
C TRP A 182 -13.10 -1.81 0.15
N PHE A 183 -12.55 -0.59 0.17
CA PHE A 183 -12.09 0.05 1.41
C PHE A 183 -13.26 0.65 2.17
N THR A 184 -13.27 0.45 3.47
CA THR A 184 -14.21 1.07 4.42
C THR A 184 -13.50 2.24 5.09
N PRO A 185 -14.00 3.47 5.00
CA PRO A 185 -13.39 4.61 5.69
C PRO A 185 -13.51 4.47 7.20
N MET A 186 -12.53 5.05 7.90
CA MET A 186 -12.51 5.15 9.35
C MET A 186 -13.61 6.12 9.83
N ALA A 187 -13.99 6.00 11.09
CA ALA A 187 -14.97 6.91 11.70
C ALA A 187 -14.52 8.37 11.59
N GLY A 188 -15.44 9.27 11.23
CA GLY A 188 -15.16 10.71 11.06
C GLY A 188 -14.45 11.08 9.75
N VAL A 189 -14.24 10.13 8.83
CA VAL A 189 -13.73 10.40 7.48
C VAL A 189 -14.91 10.45 6.50
N THR A 190 -15.02 11.53 5.75
CA THR A 190 -15.97 11.68 4.65
C THR A 190 -15.22 11.72 3.33
N LEU A 191 -15.72 10.97 2.35
CA LEU A 191 -15.10 10.83 1.04
C LEU A 191 -16.00 11.36 -0.07
N SER A 192 -15.38 11.98 -1.06
CA SER A 192 -16.01 12.38 -2.32
C SER A 192 -14.99 12.26 -3.46
N THR A 193 -15.41 12.60 -4.69
CA THR A 193 -14.50 12.59 -5.84
C THR A 193 -14.53 13.94 -6.55
N THR A 194 -13.44 14.28 -7.24
CA THR A 194 -13.41 15.34 -8.24
C THR A 194 -14.14 14.89 -9.52
N ASP A 195 -14.31 15.81 -10.48
CA ASP A 195 -14.89 15.51 -11.79
C ASP A 195 -14.03 14.48 -12.58
N GLU A 196 -12.72 14.46 -12.32
CA GLU A 196 -11.80 13.48 -12.90
C GLU A 196 -11.82 12.11 -12.17
N GLY A 197 -12.61 11.98 -11.09
CA GLY A 197 -12.70 10.77 -10.27
C GLY A 197 -11.60 10.60 -9.25
N CYS A 198 -10.81 11.64 -8.95
CA CYS A 198 -9.80 11.60 -7.90
C CYS A 198 -10.45 11.66 -6.52
N LEU A 199 -9.96 10.82 -5.59
CA LEU A 199 -10.47 10.78 -4.21
C LEU A 199 -10.20 12.10 -3.49
N VAL A 200 -11.23 12.59 -2.83
CA VAL A 200 -11.19 13.75 -1.93
C VAL A 200 -11.49 13.27 -0.52
N ILE A 201 -10.60 13.61 0.41
CA ILE A 201 -10.65 13.19 1.81
C ILE A 201 -10.98 14.41 2.67
N ASP A 202 -12.04 14.33 3.43
CA ASP A 202 -12.41 15.27 4.48
C ASP A 202 -12.34 14.56 5.83
N ALA A 203 -11.32 14.90 6.63
CA ALA A 203 -11.04 14.27 7.91
C ALA A 203 -10.49 15.32 8.91
N PRO A 204 -11.32 16.25 9.41
CA PRO A 204 -10.87 17.42 10.18
C PRO A 204 -10.18 17.06 11.49
N HIS A 205 -10.40 15.86 12.02
CA HIS A 205 -9.71 15.33 13.20
C HIS A 205 -8.30 14.82 12.91
N LEU A 206 -7.94 14.58 11.62
CA LEU A 206 -6.63 14.09 11.19
C LEU A 206 -5.82 15.16 10.45
N CYS A 207 -6.44 15.94 9.59
CA CYS A 207 -5.79 16.96 8.78
C CYS A 207 -6.54 18.29 8.82
N THR A 208 -5.81 19.39 8.64
CA THR A 208 -6.39 20.75 8.72
C THR A 208 -7.27 21.04 7.52
N ASP A 209 -6.81 20.60 6.36
CA ASP A 209 -7.43 20.90 5.09
C ASP A 209 -8.03 19.65 4.45
N ARG A 210 -9.04 19.87 3.62
CA ARG A 210 -9.57 18.84 2.74
C ARG A 210 -8.51 18.46 1.72
N LEU A 211 -8.20 17.16 1.64
CA LEU A 211 -7.14 16.65 0.78
C LEU A 211 -7.72 16.17 -0.56
N VAL A 212 -7.25 16.75 -1.65
CA VAL A 212 -7.53 16.26 -3.01
C VAL A 212 -6.35 15.38 -3.41
N THR A 213 -6.61 14.09 -3.55
CA THR A 213 -5.56 13.12 -3.93
C THR A 213 -5.40 13.07 -5.44
N ARG A 214 -4.38 12.34 -5.89
CA ARG A 214 -4.21 11.98 -7.32
C ARG A 214 -4.64 10.53 -7.59
N ASP A 215 -5.29 9.88 -6.63
CA ASP A 215 -5.75 8.50 -6.73
C ASP A 215 -7.17 8.48 -7.30
N VAL A 216 -7.34 7.90 -8.48
CA VAL A 216 -8.64 7.71 -9.12
C VAL A 216 -9.33 6.52 -8.46
N VAL A 217 -10.59 6.72 -8.08
CA VAL A 217 -11.37 5.72 -7.33
C VAL A 217 -12.73 5.44 -7.97
N GLU A 218 -13.24 4.26 -7.68
CA GLU A 218 -14.64 3.90 -7.87
C GLU A 218 -15.35 3.99 -6.52
N MET A 219 -16.38 4.81 -6.39
CA MET A 219 -17.24 4.87 -5.21
C MET A 219 -18.41 3.91 -5.36
N LYS A 220 -18.69 3.11 -4.31
CA LYS A 220 -19.87 2.23 -4.30
C LYS A 220 -21.13 3.06 -4.04
N SER A 221 -22.07 3.03 -4.99
CA SER A 221 -23.29 3.83 -4.94
C SER A 221 -24.01 3.71 -3.58
N GLY A 222 -24.43 4.86 -3.04
CA GLY A 222 -25.16 4.94 -1.77
C GLY A 222 -24.33 4.65 -0.52
N THR A 223 -23.02 4.55 -0.65
CA THR A 223 -22.10 4.27 0.47
C THR A 223 -20.86 5.17 0.41
N GLN A 224 -20.01 5.09 1.45
CA GLN A 224 -18.66 5.68 1.47
C GLN A 224 -17.55 4.68 1.09
N LEU A 225 -17.93 3.47 0.66
CA LEU A 225 -16.95 2.45 0.27
C LEU A 225 -16.32 2.81 -1.08
N PHE A 226 -15.03 2.57 -1.24
CA PHE A 226 -14.31 2.87 -2.47
C PHE A 226 -13.28 1.80 -2.84
N LYS A 227 -12.92 1.77 -4.12
CA LYS A 227 -11.77 1.02 -4.66
C LYS A 227 -10.81 1.98 -5.32
N VAL A 228 -9.53 1.77 -5.13
CA VAL A 228 -8.49 2.49 -5.86
C VAL A 228 -8.32 1.82 -7.23
N LEU A 229 -8.46 2.61 -8.29
CA LEU A 229 -8.29 2.16 -9.68
C LEU A 229 -6.86 2.40 -10.18
N GLY A 230 -6.20 3.44 -9.67
CA GLY A 230 -4.85 3.85 -10.02
C GLY A 230 -4.64 5.33 -9.77
N ARG A 231 -3.54 5.88 -10.27
CA ARG A 231 -3.26 7.32 -10.17
C ARG A 231 -3.64 8.02 -11.47
N ILE A 232 -4.13 9.26 -11.37
CA ILE A 232 -4.48 10.06 -12.55
C ILE A 232 -3.26 10.30 -13.46
N ASP A 233 -2.07 10.37 -12.88
CA ASP A 233 -0.80 10.48 -13.60
C ASP A 233 -0.51 9.25 -14.49
N ASN A 234 -1.05 8.11 -14.10
CA ASN A 234 -0.85 6.81 -14.74
C ASN A 234 -2.05 6.40 -15.63
N VAL A 235 -2.97 7.33 -15.90
CA VAL A 235 -4.03 7.12 -16.89
C VAL A 235 -3.46 7.31 -18.27
N ILE A 236 -3.79 6.40 -19.17
CA ILE A 236 -3.46 6.45 -20.60
C ILE A 236 -4.73 6.79 -21.38
N ASN A 237 -4.71 7.86 -22.16
CA ASN A 237 -5.82 8.25 -23.03
C ASN A 237 -5.59 7.70 -24.45
N THR A 238 -6.09 6.50 -24.70
CA THR A 238 -5.88 5.82 -25.97
C THR A 238 -7.16 5.80 -26.82
N GLY A 239 -7.19 6.58 -27.91
CA GLY A 239 -8.36 6.67 -28.79
C GLY A 239 -9.63 7.14 -28.08
N GLY A 240 -9.52 8.04 -27.10
CA GLY A 240 -10.64 8.54 -26.30
C GLY A 240 -11.06 7.63 -25.13
N VAL A 241 -10.40 6.48 -24.96
CA VAL A 241 -10.65 5.56 -23.85
C VAL A 241 -9.59 5.75 -22.77
N LYS A 242 -10.01 5.98 -21.51
CA LYS A 242 -9.12 6.04 -20.36
C LYS A 242 -8.83 4.63 -19.85
N VAL A 243 -7.55 4.25 -19.80
CA VAL A 243 -7.10 2.98 -19.23
C VAL A 243 -6.09 3.25 -18.12
N HIS A 244 -6.17 2.48 -17.03
CA HIS A 244 -5.32 2.63 -15.87
C HIS A 244 -4.17 1.61 -15.92
N ILE A 245 -2.94 2.08 -15.83
CA ILE A 245 -1.73 1.24 -15.84
C ILE A 245 -1.83 0.14 -14.78
N GLU A 246 -2.21 0.50 -13.57
CA GLU A 246 -2.29 -0.42 -12.43
C GLU A 246 -3.32 -1.55 -12.66
N GLN A 247 -4.42 -1.26 -13.34
CA GLN A 247 -5.41 -2.28 -13.68
C GLN A 247 -4.87 -3.27 -14.73
N ILE A 248 -4.14 -2.78 -15.73
CA ILE A 248 -3.50 -3.61 -16.73
C ILE A 248 -2.46 -4.52 -16.07
N GLU A 249 -1.58 -3.95 -15.23
CA GLU A 249 -0.55 -4.70 -14.51
C GLU A 249 -1.18 -5.77 -13.60
N LYS A 250 -2.21 -5.41 -12.85
CA LYS A 250 -2.94 -6.35 -11.99
C LYS A 250 -3.57 -7.50 -12.78
N ALA A 251 -4.15 -7.22 -13.94
CA ALA A 251 -4.78 -8.23 -14.78
C ALA A 251 -3.76 -9.20 -15.40
N LEU A 252 -2.54 -8.72 -15.69
CA LEU A 252 -1.51 -9.52 -16.34
C LEU A 252 -0.56 -10.24 -15.37
N ALA A 253 -0.41 -9.77 -14.15
CA ALA A 253 0.51 -10.33 -13.16
C ALA A 253 0.38 -11.86 -12.96
N PRO A 254 -0.83 -12.47 -12.92
CA PRO A 254 -0.95 -13.93 -12.78
C PRO A 254 -0.56 -14.72 -14.04
N HIS A 255 -0.37 -14.06 -15.20
CA HIS A 255 -0.26 -14.70 -16.51
C HIS A 255 1.09 -14.46 -17.20
N ILE A 256 1.94 -13.59 -16.64
CA ILE A 256 3.27 -13.28 -17.17
C ILE A 256 4.29 -13.55 -16.06
N ASN A 257 5.13 -14.57 -16.25
CA ASN A 257 6.12 -15.01 -15.27
C ASN A 257 7.40 -14.13 -15.23
N LYS A 258 7.53 -13.19 -16.17
CA LYS A 258 8.65 -12.27 -16.24
C LYS A 258 8.28 -10.92 -15.62
N PRO A 259 9.20 -10.21 -14.97
CA PRO A 259 8.94 -8.86 -14.53
C PRO A 259 8.58 -7.95 -15.71
N PHE A 260 7.54 -7.15 -15.56
CA PHE A 260 7.12 -6.19 -16.58
C PHE A 260 6.57 -4.91 -15.95
N LEU A 261 6.57 -3.83 -16.72
CA LEU A 261 5.91 -2.57 -16.39
C LEU A 261 5.05 -2.13 -17.56
N ILE A 262 3.89 -1.61 -17.26
CA ILE A 262 3.06 -0.90 -18.26
C ILE A 262 3.40 0.59 -18.20
N THR A 263 3.54 1.18 -19.36
CA THR A 263 3.78 2.61 -19.54
C THR A 263 3.03 3.12 -20.77
N LYS A 264 3.25 4.37 -21.12
CA LYS A 264 2.62 5.02 -22.27
C LYS A 264 3.65 5.65 -23.21
N CYS A 265 3.23 5.81 -24.44
CA CYS A 265 3.99 6.54 -25.46
C CYS A 265 3.01 7.43 -26.26
N PRO A 266 3.39 8.65 -26.65
CA PRO A 266 2.63 9.46 -27.60
C PRO A 266 2.39 8.72 -28.91
N ASP A 267 1.18 8.87 -29.49
CA ASP A 267 0.80 8.25 -30.77
C ASP A 267 -0.06 9.24 -31.56
N THR A 268 0.28 9.45 -32.83
CA THR A 268 -0.38 10.45 -33.69
C THR A 268 -1.86 10.15 -33.95
N LYS A 269 -2.26 8.86 -33.92
CA LYS A 269 -3.64 8.43 -34.20
C LYS A 269 -4.48 8.33 -32.94
N PHE A 270 -3.89 7.85 -31.84
CA PHE A 270 -4.62 7.53 -30.61
C PHE A 270 -4.38 8.52 -29.47
N GLY A 271 -3.53 9.53 -29.66
CA GLY A 271 -3.05 10.45 -28.62
C GLY A 271 -1.96 9.80 -27.77
N GLU A 272 -2.29 8.76 -27.05
CA GLU A 272 -1.37 7.89 -26.30
C GLU A 272 -1.68 6.42 -26.59
N VAL A 273 -0.66 5.56 -26.47
CA VAL A 273 -0.80 4.11 -26.56
C VAL A 273 -0.17 3.41 -25.39
N VAL A 274 -0.72 2.27 -25.03
CA VAL A 274 -0.17 1.39 -24.00
C VAL A 274 1.10 0.73 -24.54
N VAL A 275 2.17 0.76 -23.73
CA VAL A 275 3.44 0.08 -24.02
C VAL A 275 3.78 -0.80 -22.83
N MET A 276 4.28 -2.02 -23.08
CA MET A 276 4.84 -2.90 -22.07
C MET A 276 6.36 -2.89 -22.17
N LEU A 277 7.03 -2.64 -21.05
CA LEU A 277 8.45 -2.97 -20.86
C LEU A 277 8.53 -4.34 -20.21
N LEU A 278 9.16 -5.31 -20.88
CA LEU A 278 9.31 -6.69 -20.42
C LEU A 278 10.77 -6.98 -20.10
N GLN A 279 11.06 -7.36 -18.87
CA GLN A 279 12.42 -7.77 -18.51
C GLN A 279 12.68 -9.18 -19.04
N GLY A 280 13.48 -9.27 -20.09
CA GLY A 280 13.73 -10.55 -20.77
C GLY A 280 14.36 -10.37 -22.14
N SER A 281 14.11 -11.32 -23.00
CA SER A 281 14.57 -11.38 -24.39
C SER A 281 13.39 -11.38 -25.37
N ASP A 282 13.68 -11.23 -26.65
CA ASP A 282 12.63 -11.18 -27.68
C ASP A 282 11.83 -12.49 -27.79
N SER A 283 12.39 -13.60 -27.33
CA SER A 283 11.65 -14.89 -27.23
C SER A 283 10.50 -14.85 -26.22
N ASP A 284 10.51 -13.93 -25.27
CA ASP A 284 9.47 -13.79 -24.24
C ASP A 284 8.27 -12.96 -24.73
N ILE A 285 8.42 -12.22 -25.83
CA ILE A 285 7.40 -11.27 -26.36
C ILE A 285 6.12 -12.00 -26.74
N GLU A 286 6.21 -13.14 -27.41
CA GLU A 286 5.03 -13.84 -27.92
C GLU A 286 4.15 -14.37 -26.79
N GLY A 287 4.77 -14.91 -25.73
CA GLY A 287 4.05 -15.33 -24.52
C GLY A 287 3.32 -14.15 -23.84
N ALA A 288 3.98 -13.00 -23.71
CA ALA A 288 3.38 -11.80 -23.14
C ALA A 288 2.23 -11.27 -24.03
N ARG A 289 2.38 -11.32 -25.37
CA ARG A 289 1.34 -10.92 -26.33
C ARG A 289 0.07 -11.76 -26.17
N LEU A 290 0.22 -13.08 -26.13
CA LEU A 290 -0.89 -14.00 -25.94
C LEU A 290 -1.61 -13.78 -24.60
N ALA A 291 -0.86 -13.50 -23.52
CA ALA A 291 -1.45 -13.13 -22.23
C ALA A 291 -2.28 -11.85 -22.35
N CYS A 292 -1.75 -10.81 -22.99
CA CYS A 292 -2.47 -9.56 -23.23
C CYS A 292 -3.76 -9.75 -24.06
N GLU A 293 -3.71 -10.59 -25.09
CA GLU A 293 -4.88 -10.87 -25.94
C GLU A 293 -6.00 -11.58 -25.19
N ARG A 294 -5.66 -12.48 -24.28
CA ARG A 294 -6.62 -13.29 -23.51
C ARG A 294 -7.23 -12.54 -22.33
N HIS A 295 -6.46 -11.67 -21.68
CA HIS A 295 -6.86 -11.09 -20.39
C HIS A 295 -7.15 -9.59 -20.42
N LEU A 296 -6.90 -8.90 -21.54
CA LEU A 296 -7.15 -7.47 -21.68
C LEU A 296 -8.16 -7.16 -22.79
N HIS A 297 -9.01 -6.17 -22.54
CA HIS A 297 -9.85 -5.62 -23.60
C HIS A 297 -8.98 -4.83 -24.61
N LYS A 298 -9.50 -4.64 -25.83
CA LYS A 298 -8.76 -4.13 -27.00
C LYS A 298 -7.93 -2.86 -26.71
N TYR A 299 -8.48 -1.88 -26.01
CA TYR A 299 -7.79 -0.60 -25.76
C TYR A 299 -6.75 -0.67 -24.64
N ALA A 300 -6.81 -1.66 -23.75
CA ALA A 300 -5.82 -1.89 -22.71
C ALA A 300 -4.62 -2.72 -23.18
N ARG A 301 -4.71 -3.33 -24.38
CA ARG A 301 -3.62 -4.15 -24.93
C ARG A 301 -2.44 -3.27 -25.32
N PRO A 302 -1.21 -3.59 -24.88
CA PRO A 302 -0.01 -2.91 -25.33
C PRO A 302 0.10 -2.95 -26.87
N LYS A 303 0.30 -1.77 -27.48
CA LYS A 303 0.59 -1.67 -28.91
C LYS A 303 2.04 -2.09 -29.20
N HIS A 304 2.92 -1.87 -28.24
CA HIS A 304 4.32 -2.27 -28.30
C HIS A 304 4.70 -3.04 -27.04
N ILE A 305 5.43 -4.15 -27.21
CA ILE A 305 6.10 -4.89 -26.14
C ILE A 305 7.60 -4.76 -26.41
N ILE A 306 8.30 -4.15 -25.47
CA ILE A 306 9.72 -3.79 -25.61
C ILE A 306 10.51 -4.54 -24.55
N THR A 307 11.50 -5.30 -24.97
CA THR A 307 12.40 -5.99 -24.05
C THR A 307 13.44 -5.04 -23.48
N VAL A 308 13.69 -5.20 -22.19
CA VAL A 308 14.71 -4.42 -21.44
C VAL A 308 15.52 -5.35 -20.54
N PRO A 309 16.82 -5.06 -20.32
CA PRO A 309 17.65 -5.89 -19.44
C PRO A 309 17.23 -5.77 -17.96
N ALA A 310 16.71 -4.61 -17.56
CA ALA A 310 16.20 -4.35 -16.22
C ALA A 310 15.08 -3.32 -16.29
N LEU A 311 14.07 -3.48 -15.44
CA LEU A 311 12.97 -2.50 -15.30
C LEU A 311 13.46 -1.26 -14.56
N PRO A 312 13.04 -0.05 -14.96
CA PRO A 312 13.38 1.17 -14.25
C PRO A 312 12.66 1.25 -12.91
N MET A 313 13.42 1.25 -11.81
CA MET A 313 12.94 1.32 -10.44
C MET A 313 13.50 2.53 -9.72
N THR A 314 12.76 3.06 -8.76
CA THR A 314 13.24 4.09 -7.84
C THR A 314 14.17 3.47 -6.78
N PRO A 315 14.98 4.26 -6.05
CA PRO A 315 15.79 3.75 -4.94
C PRO A 315 14.98 3.04 -3.84
N THR A 316 13.69 3.33 -3.75
CA THR A 316 12.75 2.71 -2.79
C THR A 316 12.06 1.46 -3.34
N GLY A 317 12.49 0.94 -4.51
CA GLY A 317 11.94 -0.27 -5.13
C GLY A 317 10.56 -0.10 -5.78
N LYS A 318 10.13 1.14 -6.06
CA LYS A 318 8.88 1.43 -6.79
C LYS A 318 9.16 1.63 -8.28
N PRO A 319 8.20 1.34 -9.18
CA PRO A 319 8.34 1.64 -10.61
C PRO A 319 8.66 3.12 -10.87
N ALA A 320 9.74 3.38 -11.61
CA ALA A 320 10.13 4.74 -12.04
C ALA A 320 9.37 5.09 -13.32
N ARG A 321 8.07 5.45 -13.19
CA ARG A 321 7.13 5.65 -14.31
C ARG A 321 7.60 6.65 -15.37
N HIS A 322 8.21 7.75 -14.94
CA HIS A 322 8.76 8.76 -15.87
C HIS A 322 9.90 8.17 -16.73
N THR A 323 10.82 7.44 -16.11
CA THR A 323 11.90 6.76 -16.82
C THR A 323 11.37 5.68 -17.76
N ALA A 324 10.36 4.94 -17.33
CA ALA A 324 9.72 3.92 -18.18
C ALA A 324 9.08 4.55 -19.44
N ALA A 325 8.42 5.70 -19.32
CA ALA A 325 7.84 6.41 -20.45
C ALA A 325 8.93 6.91 -21.42
N ALA A 326 10.01 7.48 -20.89
CA ALA A 326 11.13 7.92 -21.73
C ALA A 326 11.80 6.78 -22.51
N ILE A 327 11.97 5.61 -21.88
CA ILE A 327 12.49 4.40 -22.55
C ILE A 327 11.53 3.96 -23.68
N ALA A 328 10.21 3.94 -23.41
CA ALA A 328 9.20 3.55 -24.39
C ALA A 328 9.22 4.51 -25.59
N GLU A 329 9.23 5.82 -25.35
CA GLU A 329 9.24 6.83 -26.40
C GLU A 329 10.50 6.72 -27.28
N SER A 330 11.67 6.57 -26.65
CA SER A 330 12.93 6.38 -27.40
C SER A 330 12.93 5.14 -28.27
N LYS A 331 12.35 4.02 -27.81
CA LYS A 331 12.38 2.74 -28.51
C LYS A 331 11.24 2.56 -29.55
N VAL A 332 10.13 3.26 -29.40
CA VAL A 332 9.00 3.20 -30.35
C VAL A 332 9.29 4.06 -31.59
N HIS A 333 10.07 5.13 -31.42
CA HIS A 333 10.38 6.08 -32.51
C HIS A 333 11.78 5.89 -33.12
N SER A 334 12.55 4.89 -32.65
CA SER A 334 13.80 4.44 -33.30
C SER A 334 13.51 3.39 -34.36
#